data_12ed800b8050980df9ae37871e519dc1
#
_entry.id   12ed800b8050980df9ae37871e519dc1
#
_cell.length_a   1.000
_cell.length_b   1.000
_cell.length_c   1.000
_cell.angle_alpha   90.00
_cell.angle_beta   90.00
_cell.angle_gamma   90.00
#
_symmetry.space_group_name_H-M   'P 1'
#
loop_
_entity.id
_entity.type
_entity.pdbx_description
1 polymer ?
#
loop_
_entity_poly.entity_id
_entity_poly.type
_entity_poly.pdbx_seq_one_letter_code
_entity_poly.pdbx_strand_id
1 'polypeptide(L)'
;MLTFFTDPYPDELLYSAIARYHHYIGNIDLLDTLEDLFAKRTIIPNLYLGSNLDYLCNRIEGKYNSEDLINNHTIFPYYNSFLPEERKAKLINYMKFGNCDGIYTTLGFAAGGICRKSSIQYCCRCVESDIKKYGEPYIHREHQLEGILICPHHKTILSTYKNNSKNTSRIQYIRLEEKELNFKKDINVINKNGIDIEKLIKISQMAYKLLHHNTNNINREEVLNIYKNLLYEKGFMTIGNKVHQNELFYEFTRFYGEDLLNLLECDIDFYNDYNWLRVITRKSRRTSHPLRHLLLINFLVGDIDIFFSNINKKYNPFGQGPWPCLNKAADHYRQDIIADVIISKESKAPVPLGTFKCSCGYIYARKGPDKSPDDRYKIGKTKTFGHVWTEKLINLLQEGRYSSRQLAEIMGCDPNTIRKKAGELNMNYFSLNKVENSQTDRMKQEQENGLKIEEFKNKVIEFVEANKEVGKLKIKALMPNEIRYISKYDKEWINNIFPSHEFYDNNKKGIKIDWNERDSTYLSLVEVKYKEIYNRVPYQRVTKSIIGTELGIRNMLYKYADKIPKTNIVIESNKETVEQFNIRKCNNIIKSFIDDDKPIQLWKIQKIAGIDSSDFYRIKNKLNYSL
;
A
#
# COMPACT_ATOMS: atom_id res chain seq x y z
N MET A 1 -37.93 8.93 42.36
CA MET A 1 -37.16 10.20 42.37
C MET A 1 -36.07 10.05 43.40
N LEU A 2 -34.81 10.25 43.01
CA LEU A 2 -33.71 10.22 43.95
C LEU A 2 -33.53 11.62 44.52
N THR A 3 -33.28 11.70 45.82
CA THR A 3 -33.04 12.98 46.51
C THR A 3 -31.61 13.52 46.30
N PHE A 4 -30.72 12.65 45.85
CA PHE A 4 -29.32 12.96 45.63
C PHE A 4 -28.71 12.03 44.56
N PHE A 5 -27.81 12.51 43.77
CA PHE A 5 -26.91 11.73 42.90
C PHE A 5 -25.56 12.46 42.75
N THR A 6 -24.47 11.73 42.75
CA THR A 6 -23.13 12.29 42.56
C THR A 6 -22.95 12.70 41.11
N ASP A 7 -22.80 14.02 40.85
CA ASP A 7 -22.49 14.50 39.51
C ASP A 7 -21.17 13.93 39.02
N PRO A 8 -21.15 13.34 37.82
CA PRO A 8 -19.89 12.89 37.25
C PRO A 8 -18.91 14.05 37.02
N TYR A 9 -17.65 13.85 37.39
CA TYR A 9 -16.57 14.79 37.09
C TYR A 9 -16.21 14.74 35.59
N PRO A 10 -15.48 15.74 35.07
CA PRO A 10 -15.00 15.72 33.68
C PRO A 10 -14.22 14.43 33.38
N ASP A 11 -14.59 13.75 32.30
CA ASP A 11 -14.02 12.46 31.88
C ASP A 11 -14.08 11.32 32.92
N GLU A 12 -14.91 11.47 33.93
CA GLU A 12 -15.17 10.38 34.90
C GLU A 12 -16.02 9.28 34.25
N LEU A 13 -15.65 8.01 34.41
CA LEU A 13 -16.53 6.90 34.07
C LEU A 13 -17.80 6.93 34.93
N LEU A 14 -18.96 6.70 34.34
CA LEU A 14 -20.22 6.56 35.06
C LEU A 14 -20.16 5.51 36.18
N TYR A 15 -19.40 4.43 35.93
CA TYR A 15 -19.07 3.43 36.96
C TYR A 15 -18.49 4.07 38.23
N SER A 16 -17.56 5.02 38.07
CA SER A 16 -16.91 5.75 39.18
C SER A 16 -17.90 6.66 39.91
N ALA A 17 -18.73 7.39 39.16
CA ALA A 17 -19.76 8.24 39.75
C ALA A 17 -20.76 7.42 40.59
N ILE A 18 -21.18 6.23 40.12
CA ILE A 18 -22.02 5.31 40.87
C ILE A 18 -21.32 4.76 42.10
N ALA A 19 -19.99 4.44 41.99
CA ALA A 19 -19.19 4.01 43.16
C ALA A 19 -19.15 5.10 44.24
N ARG A 20 -19.02 6.37 43.84
CA ARG A 20 -19.06 7.53 44.75
C ARG A 20 -20.46 7.71 45.35
N TYR A 21 -21.52 7.58 44.52
CA TYR A 21 -22.92 7.62 44.99
C TYR A 21 -23.15 6.58 46.10
N HIS A 22 -22.76 5.32 45.89
CA HIS A 22 -22.90 4.26 46.89
C HIS A 22 -22.21 4.62 48.21
N HIS A 23 -21.02 5.21 48.14
CA HIS A 23 -20.28 5.66 49.30
C HIS A 23 -21.00 6.79 50.06
N TYR A 24 -21.50 7.79 49.36
CA TYR A 24 -22.09 8.97 49.98
C TYR A 24 -23.52 8.76 50.47
N ILE A 25 -24.32 7.88 49.83
CA ILE A 25 -25.67 7.59 50.28
C ILE A 25 -25.69 6.75 51.55
N GLY A 26 -24.58 6.08 51.87
CA GLY A 26 -24.41 5.28 53.09
C GLY A 26 -25.16 3.95 53.07
N ASN A 27 -25.55 3.45 51.92
CA ASN A 27 -26.11 2.09 51.78
C ASN A 27 -25.03 1.05 52.16
N ILE A 28 -25.38 0.15 53.08
CA ILE A 28 -24.50 -0.94 53.48
C ILE A 28 -24.50 -2.05 52.42
N ASP A 29 -25.68 -2.38 51.91
CA ASP A 29 -25.84 -3.36 50.83
C ASP A 29 -25.81 -2.67 49.46
N LEU A 30 -24.96 -3.17 48.60
CA LEU A 30 -24.87 -2.70 47.24
C LEU A 30 -26.16 -2.95 46.42
N LEU A 31 -26.89 -3.99 46.76
CA LEU A 31 -28.17 -4.31 46.14
C LEU A 31 -29.21 -3.19 46.33
N ASP A 32 -29.20 -2.52 47.50
CA ASP A 32 -30.06 -1.37 47.74
C ASP A 32 -29.70 -0.19 46.84
N THR A 33 -28.42 0.04 46.63
CA THR A 33 -27.96 1.06 45.67
C THR A 33 -28.39 0.74 44.23
N LEU A 34 -28.30 -0.52 43.81
CA LEU A 34 -28.79 -0.93 42.49
C LEU A 34 -30.31 -0.75 42.36
N GLU A 35 -31.07 -1.06 43.41
CA GLU A 35 -32.49 -0.85 43.44
C GLU A 35 -32.86 0.64 43.39
N ASP A 36 -32.16 1.48 44.15
CA ASP A 36 -32.31 2.92 44.12
C ASP A 36 -32.10 3.52 42.72
N LEU A 37 -31.01 3.13 42.08
CA LEU A 37 -30.60 3.70 40.78
C LEU A 37 -31.37 3.09 39.60
N PHE A 38 -31.70 1.79 39.65
CA PHE A 38 -32.17 1.05 38.47
C PHE A 38 -33.46 0.25 38.70
N ALA A 39 -34.05 0.26 39.90
CA ALA A 39 -35.16 -0.60 40.33
C ALA A 39 -34.92 -2.10 40.06
N LYS A 40 -33.69 -2.51 40.05
CA LYS A 40 -33.23 -3.89 39.77
C LYS A 40 -32.06 -4.23 40.65
N ARG A 41 -32.11 -5.37 41.34
CA ARG A 41 -31.03 -5.88 42.19
C ARG A 41 -30.04 -6.78 41.45
N THR A 42 -30.31 -7.09 40.17
CA THR A 42 -29.53 -8.09 39.40
C THR A 42 -28.58 -7.49 38.37
N ILE A 43 -28.41 -6.17 38.32
CA ILE A 43 -27.51 -5.51 37.38
C ILE A 43 -26.05 -5.81 37.76
N ILE A 44 -25.28 -6.32 36.80
CA ILE A 44 -23.86 -6.49 36.96
C ILE A 44 -23.15 -5.21 36.46
N PRO A 45 -22.40 -4.52 37.34
CA PRO A 45 -21.65 -3.33 36.96
C PRO A 45 -20.73 -3.59 35.77
N ASN A 46 -20.81 -2.72 34.77
CA ASN A 46 -19.87 -2.72 33.66
C ASN A 46 -18.98 -1.49 33.78
N LEU A 47 -17.67 -1.71 33.95
CA LEU A 47 -16.70 -0.62 34.12
C LEU A 47 -16.73 0.35 32.94
N TYR A 48 -16.94 -0.13 31.73
CA TYR A 48 -16.65 0.59 30.50
C TYR A 48 -17.87 1.32 29.91
N LEU A 49 -19.05 0.72 29.94
CA LEU A 49 -20.20 1.17 29.15
C LEU A 49 -21.43 1.59 29.99
N GLY A 50 -21.59 0.98 31.18
CA GLY A 50 -22.83 1.12 31.92
C GLY A 50 -24.01 0.39 31.24
N SER A 51 -25.18 0.40 31.90
CA SER A 51 -26.44 -0.15 31.36
C SER A 51 -27.64 0.46 32.05
N ASN A 52 -28.83 0.33 31.45
CA ASN A 52 -30.11 0.89 31.97
C ASN A 52 -30.06 2.41 32.21
N LEU A 53 -29.38 3.15 31.35
CA LEU A 53 -29.13 4.59 31.52
C LEU A 53 -30.38 5.44 31.39
N ASP A 54 -31.35 5.06 30.54
CA ASP A 54 -32.62 5.77 30.43
C ASP A 54 -33.38 5.70 31.74
N TYR A 55 -33.34 4.54 32.44
CA TYR A 55 -33.96 4.40 33.73
C TYR A 55 -33.26 5.27 34.80
N LEU A 56 -31.91 5.25 34.84
CA LEU A 56 -31.13 6.11 35.73
C LEU A 56 -31.47 7.60 35.50
N CYS A 57 -31.50 8.06 34.24
CA CYS A 57 -31.79 9.44 33.90
C CYS A 57 -33.20 9.85 34.39
N ASN A 58 -34.19 8.98 34.26
CA ASN A 58 -35.55 9.22 34.77
C ASN A 58 -35.56 9.30 36.30
N ARG A 59 -34.73 8.55 37.01
CA ARG A 59 -34.63 8.58 38.47
C ARG A 59 -34.01 9.85 39.02
N ILE A 60 -33.09 10.45 38.26
CA ILE A 60 -32.37 11.71 38.60
C ILE A 60 -33.01 12.95 37.97
N GLU A 61 -34.32 12.89 37.66
CA GLU A 61 -35.16 14.00 37.18
C GLU A 61 -34.70 14.59 35.83
N GLY A 62 -34.09 13.79 34.98
CA GLY A 62 -33.67 14.27 33.67
C GLY A 62 -32.52 15.29 33.69
N LYS A 63 -31.80 15.40 34.81
CA LYS A 63 -30.60 16.25 34.90
C LYS A 63 -29.58 15.92 33.82
N TYR A 64 -29.51 14.65 33.43
CA TYR A 64 -28.73 14.14 32.32
C TYR A 64 -29.62 13.34 31.38
N ASN A 65 -29.34 13.37 30.09
CA ASN A 65 -29.88 12.39 29.16
C ASN A 65 -28.91 11.22 28.98
N SER A 66 -29.41 10.08 28.56
CA SER A 66 -28.59 8.88 28.39
C SER A 66 -27.50 9.05 27.31
N GLU A 67 -27.73 9.87 26.29
CA GLU A 67 -26.76 10.13 25.22
C GLU A 67 -25.57 10.94 25.74
N ASP A 68 -25.84 11.94 26.63
CA ASP A 68 -24.76 12.69 27.28
C ASP A 68 -23.92 11.78 28.16
N LEU A 69 -24.55 10.90 28.94
CA LEU A 69 -23.84 9.93 29.77
C LEU A 69 -23.01 8.96 28.92
N ILE A 70 -23.56 8.46 27.81
CA ILE A 70 -22.87 7.56 26.88
C ILE A 70 -21.65 8.27 26.27
N ASN A 71 -21.81 9.50 25.82
CA ASN A 71 -20.75 10.21 25.11
C ASN A 71 -19.68 10.77 26.04
N ASN A 72 -20.02 11.19 27.26
CA ASN A 72 -19.09 11.88 28.14
C ASN A 72 -18.54 11.01 29.28
N HIS A 73 -19.24 9.92 29.65
CA HIS A 73 -18.94 9.12 30.84
C HIS A 73 -18.80 7.62 30.56
N THR A 74 -18.63 7.23 29.29
CA THR A 74 -18.30 5.86 28.88
C THR A 74 -17.13 5.85 27.89
N ILE A 75 -16.62 4.66 27.58
CA ILE A 75 -15.61 4.50 26.54
C ILE A 75 -16.22 4.28 25.13
N PHE A 76 -17.53 4.30 24.99
CA PHE A 76 -18.21 4.06 23.71
C PHE A 76 -17.70 4.95 22.56
N PRO A 77 -17.45 6.26 22.73
CA PRO A 77 -16.96 7.13 21.67
C PRO A 77 -15.64 6.65 21.04
N TYR A 78 -14.79 5.99 21.81
CA TYR A 78 -13.54 5.41 21.32
C TYR A 78 -13.76 4.35 20.23
N TYR A 79 -14.86 3.61 20.30
CA TYR A 79 -15.23 2.55 19.35
C TYR A 79 -16.13 3.04 18.24
N ASN A 80 -16.94 4.05 18.49
CA ASN A 80 -18.06 4.48 17.65
C ASN A 80 -17.69 4.66 16.17
N SER A 81 -16.59 5.36 15.89
CA SER A 81 -16.14 5.65 14.51
C SER A 81 -15.82 4.42 13.65
N PHE A 82 -15.48 3.29 14.26
CA PHE A 82 -14.96 2.12 13.57
C PHE A 82 -15.94 0.93 13.57
N LEU A 83 -17.08 1.07 14.24
CA LEU A 83 -18.11 0.04 14.31
C LEU A 83 -19.11 0.15 13.14
N PRO A 84 -19.64 -0.99 12.65
CA PRO A 84 -20.80 -1.00 11.77
C PRO A 84 -22.03 -0.45 12.48
N GLU A 85 -22.93 0.23 11.75
CA GLU A 85 -24.14 0.87 12.30
C GLU A 85 -25.01 -0.11 13.11
N GLU A 86 -25.18 -1.34 12.64
CA GLU A 86 -25.92 -2.38 13.37
C GLU A 86 -25.33 -2.66 14.77
N ARG A 87 -24.01 -2.66 14.89
CA ARG A 87 -23.34 -2.87 16.18
C ARG A 87 -23.41 -1.64 17.07
N LYS A 88 -23.29 -0.44 16.51
CA LYS A 88 -23.50 0.82 17.24
C LYS A 88 -24.89 0.85 17.86
N ALA A 89 -25.92 0.59 17.04
CA ALA A 89 -27.31 0.56 17.51
C ALA A 89 -27.52 -0.47 18.64
N LYS A 90 -26.96 -1.67 18.51
CA LYS A 90 -27.03 -2.70 19.57
C LYS A 90 -26.36 -2.25 20.88
N LEU A 91 -25.21 -1.59 20.80
CA LEU A 91 -24.50 -1.10 21.98
C LEU A 91 -25.24 0.03 22.66
N ILE A 92 -25.73 1.00 21.89
CA ILE A 92 -26.54 2.11 22.41
C ILE A 92 -27.80 1.56 23.08
N ASN A 93 -28.48 0.62 22.43
CA ASN A 93 -29.67 -0.01 22.98
C ASN A 93 -29.41 -0.76 24.30
N TYR A 94 -28.25 -1.48 24.36
CA TYR A 94 -27.82 -2.10 25.63
C TYR A 94 -27.58 -1.06 26.72
N MET A 95 -26.81 0.00 26.40
CA MET A 95 -26.53 1.03 27.40
C MET A 95 -27.80 1.72 27.88
N LYS A 96 -28.76 2.02 27.00
CA LYS A 96 -30.02 2.64 27.36
C LYS A 96 -30.93 1.72 28.18
N PHE A 97 -31.10 0.46 27.76
CA PHE A 97 -32.14 -0.44 28.29
C PHE A 97 -31.65 -1.69 29.00
N GLY A 98 -30.38 -2.02 28.87
CA GLY A 98 -29.77 -3.18 29.56
C GLY A 98 -30.04 -4.54 28.91
N ASN A 99 -30.66 -4.59 27.76
CA ASN A 99 -31.11 -5.83 27.12
C ASN A 99 -30.15 -6.29 26.00
N CYS A 100 -29.06 -6.92 26.35
CA CYS A 100 -28.22 -7.53 25.32
C CYS A 100 -27.32 -8.63 25.90
N ASP A 101 -27.42 -9.84 25.32
CA ASP A 101 -26.45 -10.90 25.52
C ASP A 101 -25.22 -10.66 24.61
N GLY A 102 -24.02 -10.89 25.13
CA GLY A 102 -22.79 -10.89 24.34
C GLY A 102 -22.24 -9.50 23.96
N ILE A 103 -22.39 -8.50 24.83
CA ILE A 103 -21.88 -7.12 24.58
C ILE A 103 -20.40 -7.07 24.23
N TYR A 104 -19.58 -7.88 24.90
CA TYR A 104 -18.15 -7.98 24.63
C TYR A 104 -17.84 -8.59 23.24
N THR A 105 -18.71 -9.48 22.77
CA THR A 105 -18.65 -10.02 21.40
C THR A 105 -19.02 -8.94 20.38
N THR A 106 -20.01 -8.11 20.71
CA THR A 106 -20.47 -6.99 19.87
C THR A 106 -19.38 -5.93 19.71
N LEU A 107 -18.66 -5.61 20.79
CA LEU A 107 -17.48 -4.72 20.74
C LEU A 107 -16.29 -5.34 19.98
N GLY A 108 -16.30 -6.64 19.78
CA GLY A 108 -15.17 -7.36 19.17
C GLY A 108 -14.12 -7.83 20.17
N PHE A 109 -14.36 -7.67 21.48
CA PHE A 109 -13.44 -8.14 22.52
C PHE A 109 -13.26 -9.67 22.51
N ALA A 110 -14.27 -10.43 22.08
CA ALA A 110 -14.19 -11.89 22.05
C ALA A 110 -13.29 -12.46 20.93
N ALA A 111 -13.03 -11.67 19.86
CA ALA A 111 -12.27 -12.10 18.69
C ALA A 111 -10.78 -11.74 18.74
N GLY A 112 -10.22 -11.52 19.92
CA GLY A 112 -8.84 -11.10 20.15
C GLY A 112 -8.80 -9.77 20.89
N GLY A 113 -9.06 -9.81 22.20
CA GLY A 113 -8.84 -8.65 23.07
C GLY A 113 -7.38 -8.24 22.99
N ILE A 114 -7.15 -6.96 22.72
CA ILE A 114 -5.82 -6.38 22.60
C ILE A 114 -5.54 -5.64 23.89
N CYS A 115 -4.47 -5.96 24.57
CA CYS A 115 -4.04 -5.27 25.81
C CYS A 115 -5.17 -5.11 26.82
N ARG A 116 -5.94 -6.19 27.07
CA ARG A 116 -7.03 -6.17 28.05
C ARG A 116 -6.55 -5.72 29.40
N LYS A 117 -7.25 -4.75 29.96
CA LYS A 117 -7.01 -4.28 31.32
C LYS A 117 -7.81 -5.15 32.30
N SER A 118 -7.12 -5.89 33.12
CA SER A 118 -7.72 -6.75 34.16
C SER A 118 -8.13 -5.97 35.42
N SER A 119 -7.67 -4.73 35.56
CA SER A 119 -7.85 -3.89 36.72
C SER A 119 -7.92 -2.42 36.34
N ILE A 120 -8.52 -1.61 37.19
CA ILE A 120 -8.63 -0.17 37.03
C ILE A 120 -7.24 0.46 36.90
N GLN A 121 -7.07 1.34 35.91
CA GLN A 121 -5.83 2.08 35.68
C GLN A 121 -6.01 3.54 36.12
N TYR A 122 -4.93 4.15 36.60
CA TYR A 122 -4.91 5.56 36.98
C TYR A 122 -3.55 6.19 36.70
N CYS A 123 -3.56 7.53 36.57
CA CYS A 123 -2.35 8.34 36.53
C CYS A 123 -2.15 8.97 37.91
N CYS A 124 -1.00 8.81 38.53
CA CYS A 124 -0.71 9.38 39.86
C CYS A 124 -0.88 10.92 39.86
N ARG A 125 -0.45 11.63 38.81
CA ARG A 125 -0.59 13.08 38.73
C ARG A 125 -2.04 13.55 38.47
N CYS A 126 -2.85 12.80 37.74
CA CYS A 126 -4.28 13.09 37.62
C CYS A 126 -4.92 12.98 39.00
N VAL A 127 -4.69 11.86 39.70
CA VAL A 127 -5.26 11.64 41.02
C VAL A 127 -4.86 12.71 42.01
N GLU A 128 -3.58 13.15 42.06
CA GLU A 128 -3.13 14.28 42.88
C GLU A 128 -3.91 15.56 42.55
N SER A 129 -4.13 15.85 41.25
CA SER A 129 -4.91 16.99 40.79
C SER A 129 -6.39 16.87 41.18
N ASP A 130 -6.96 15.66 41.07
CA ASP A 130 -8.35 15.38 41.44
C ASP A 130 -8.60 15.59 42.93
N ILE A 131 -7.74 15.03 43.79
CA ILE A 131 -7.82 15.21 45.24
C ILE A 131 -7.72 16.70 45.58
N LYS A 132 -6.78 17.41 44.99
CA LYS A 132 -6.61 18.86 45.24
C LYS A 132 -7.85 19.67 44.78
N LYS A 133 -8.49 19.30 43.70
CA LYS A 133 -9.59 20.05 43.09
C LYS A 133 -10.96 19.66 43.63
N TYR A 134 -11.18 18.39 43.83
CA TYR A 134 -12.49 17.81 44.15
C TYR A 134 -12.53 17.17 45.55
N GLY A 135 -11.41 17.00 46.21
CA GLY A 135 -11.32 16.36 47.52
C GLY A 135 -11.25 14.84 47.48
N GLU A 136 -11.34 14.23 46.32
CA GLU A 136 -11.33 12.77 46.14
C GLU A 136 -10.83 12.36 44.74
N PRO A 137 -10.24 11.17 44.61
CA PRO A 137 -9.86 10.62 43.31
C PRO A 137 -11.05 9.98 42.62
N TYR A 138 -11.02 9.94 41.27
CA TYR A 138 -12.03 9.26 40.46
C TYR A 138 -11.40 8.49 39.29
N ILE A 139 -12.21 7.64 38.65
CA ILE A 139 -11.74 6.78 37.55
C ILE A 139 -11.94 7.52 36.22
N HIS A 140 -10.84 7.95 35.63
CA HIS A 140 -10.83 8.58 34.30
C HIS A 140 -11.05 7.55 33.20
N ARG A 141 -11.93 7.85 32.24
CA ARG A 141 -12.30 6.95 31.15
C ARG A 141 -11.15 6.72 30.17
N GLU A 142 -10.33 7.72 29.88
CA GLU A 142 -9.18 7.61 28.99
C GLU A 142 -8.08 6.68 29.53
N HIS A 143 -7.98 6.56 30.84
CA HIS A 143 -7.05 5.62 31.45
C HIS A 143 -7.51 4.16 31.30
N GLN A 144 -8.80 3.92 31.03
CA GLN A 144 -9.35 2.57 30.92
C GLN A 144 -9.32 2.03 29.48
N LEU A 145 -8.92 2.83 28.49
CA LEU A 145 -8.85 2.40 27.11
C LEU A 145 -7.81 1.29 26.91
N GLU A 146 -8.21 0.24 26.22
CA GLU A 146 -7.33 -0.89 25.92
C GLU A 146 -6.16 -0.44 25.02
N GLY A 147 -4.93 -0.87 25.34
CA GLY A 147 -3.71 -0.49 24.64
C GLY A 147 -3.16 0.89 24.98
N ILE A 148 -3.84 1.69 25.82
CA ILE A 148 -3.33 2.97 26.30
C ILE A 148 -2.57 2.75 27.60
N LEU A 149 -1.25 2.92 27.53
CA LEU A 149 -0.32 2.64 28.64
C LEU A 149 0.19 3.91 29.31
N ILE A 150 0.02 5.05 28.68
CA ILE A 150 0.53 6.36 29.12
C ILE A 150 -0.63 7.34 29.26
N CYS A 151 -0.60 8.17 30.29
CA CYS A 151 -1.55 9.24 30.49
C CYS A 151 -1.42 10.30 29.37
N PRO A 152 -2.49 10.67 28.66
CA PRO A 152 -2.44 11.67 27.58
C PRO A 152 -2.08 13.09 28.09
N HIS A 153 -2.40 13.39 29.34
CA HIS A 153 -2.18 14.69 29.96
C HIS A 153 -0.77 14.85 30.54
N HIS A 154 -0.35 13.88 31.33
CA HIS A 154 0.90 13.96 32.12
C HIS A 154 2.07 13.18 31.50
N LYS A 155 1.82 12.41 30.43
CA LYS A 155 2.84 11.58 29.73
C LYS A 155 3.54 10.57 30.66
N THR A 156 2.87 10.19 31.75
CA THR A 156 3.35 9.21 32.73
C THR A 156 2.73 7.85 32.48
N ILE A 157 3.42 6.78 32.82
CA ILE A 157 2.89 5.43 32.74
C ILE A 157 1.71 5.28 33.70
N LEU A 158 0.62 4.67 33.22
CA LEU A 158 -0.53 4.37 34.04
C LEU A 158 -0.20 3.32 35.11
N SER A 159 -0.73 3.52 36.31
CA SER A 159 -0.64 2.60 37.43
C SER A 159 -1.88 1.72 37.48
N THR A 160 -1.70 0.48 37.94
CA THR A 160 -2.80 -0.44 38.19
C THR A 160 -3.27 -0.28 39.63
N TYR A 161 -4.56 -0.05 39.80
CA TYR A 161 -5.17 -0.01 41.14
C TYR A 161 -5.28 -1.43 41.71
N LYS A 162 -4.68 -1.66 42.84
CA LYS A 162 -4.75 -2.94 43.57
C LYS A 162 -5.82 -2.85 44.61
N ASN A 163 -6.99 -3.40 44.32
CA ASN A 163 -8.01 -3.55 45.37
C ASN A 163 -7.60 -4.69 46.31
N ASN A 164 -7.26 -4.34 47.54
CA ASN A 164 -6.83 -5.30 48.58
C ASN A 164 -8.00 -6.02 49.25
N SER A 165 -9.26 -5.72 48.89
CA SER A 165 -10.43 -6.41 49.45
C SER A 165 -10.44 -7.87 48.98
N LYS A 166 -10.28 -8.82 49.90
CA LYS A 166 -10.21 -10.27 49.64
C LYS A 166 -11.50 -10.88 49.08
N ASN A 167 -12.63 -10.17 49.10
CA ASN A 167 -13.96 -10.64 48.65
C ASN A 167 -14.68 -9.55 47.82
N THR A 168 -14.31 -9.37 46.55
CA THR A 168 -15.08 -8.52 45.67
C THR A 168 -16.25 -9.31 45.06
N SER A 169 -17.45 -8.92 45.45
CA SER A 169 -18.66 -9.41 44.77
C SER A 169 -18.68 -8.95 43.31
N ARG A 170 -19.24 -9.75 42.39
CA ARG A 170 -19.43 -9.41 40.98
C ARG A 170 -20.30 -8.17 40.73
N ILE A 171 -21.07 -7.77 41.76
CA ILE A 171 -21.96 -6.59 41.71
C ILE A 171 -21.34 -5.36 42.37
N GLN A 172 -20.09 -5.46 42.90
CA GLN A 172 -19.43 -4.39 43.62
C GLN A 172 -18.91 -3.29 42.69
N TYR A 173 -19.26 -2.04 42.99
CA TYR A 173 -18.59 -0.87 42.43
C TYR A 173 -17.35 -0.55 43.25
N ILE A 174 -16.20 -0.42 42.60
CA ILE A 174 -14.92 -0.13 43.22
C ILE A 174 -14.68 1.38 43.13
N ARG A 175 -14.53 2.05 44.26
CA ARG A 175 -14.08 3.43 44.38
C ARG A 175 -12.58 3.48 44.56
N LEU A 176 -11.90 4.47 43.99
CA LEU A 176 -10.50 4.71 44.28
C LEU A 176 -10.36 5.26 45.72
N GLU A 177 -9.52 4.65 46.53
CA GLU A 177 -9.19 5.11 47.86
C GLU A 177 -7.75 5.60 47.92
N GLU A 178 -7.54 6.84 48.42
CA GLU A 178 -6.23 7.50 48.45
C GLU A 178 -5.13 6.65 49.10
N LYS A 179 -5.47 5.96 50.20
CA LYS A 179 -4.55 5.08 50.93
C LYS A 179 -4.03 3.87 50.16
N GLU A 180 -4.73 3.47 49.09
CA GLU A 180 -4.40 2.34 48.22
C GLU A 180 -3.69 2.76 46.92
N LEU A 181 -3.52 4.08 46.71
CA LEU A 181 -2.89 4.63 45.53
C LEU A 181 -1.36 4.71 45.72
N ASN A 182 -0.65 4.36 44.66
CA ASN A 182 0.79 4.51 44.62
C ASN A 182 1.18 5.74 43.78
N PHE A 183 1.72 6.75 44.47
CA PHE A 183 2.14 8.01 43.83
C PHE A 183 3.57 7.96 43.25
N LYS A 184 4.31 6.88 43.50
CA LYS A 184 5.68 6.71 43.01
C LYS A 184 5.68 5.79 41.79
N LYS A 185 5.78 6.36 40.57
CA LYS A 185 6.11 5.56 39.38
C LYS A 185 7.04 6.30 38.45
N ASP A 186 8.13 5.63 38.10
CA ASP A 186 9.14 6.12 37.16
C ASP A 186 8.78 5.77 35.71
N ILE A 187 8.94 6.73 34.79
CA ILE A 187 8.84 6.55 33.35
C ILE A 187 9.91 5.58 32.82
N ASN A 188 10.97 5.35 33.61
CA ASN A 188 12.18 4.63 33.19
C ASN A 188 12.00 3.12 32.94
N VAL A 189 10.86 2.52 33.30
CA VAL A 189 10.64 1.08 33.10
C VAL A 189 10.44 0.70 31.64
N ILE A 190 9.83 1.57 30.81
CA ILE A 190 9.64 1.32 29.37
C ILE A 190 10.90 1.61 28.56
N ASN A 191 11.73 2.57 28.99
CA ASN A 191 12.98 2.95 28.30
C ASN A 191 14.04 1.84 28.22
N LYS A 192 13.93 0.81 29.07
CA LYS A 192 14.92 -0.30 29.10
C LYS A 192 14.86 -1.22 27.87
N ASN A 193 13.79 -1.18 27.08
CA ASN A 193 13.54 -2.14 25.98
C ASN A 193 13.65 -1.52 24.56
N GLY A 194 14.21 -0.32 24.40
CA GLY A 194 14.31 0.30 23.06
C GLY A 194 12.98 0.76 22.45
N ILE A 195 11.89 0.80 23.24
CA ILE A 195 10.55 1.19 22.79
C ILE A 195 10.47 2.71 22.68
N ASP A 196 9.93 3.17 21.55
CA ASP A 196 9.72 4.59 21.26
C ASP A 196 8.52 5.14 22.07
N ILE A 197 8.83 5.77 23.20
CA ILE A 197 7.84 6.34 24.12
C ILE A 197 7.04 7.48 23.47
N GLU A 198 7.65 8.27 22.59
CA GLU A 198 6.96 9.37 21.94
C GLU A 198 5.78 8.87 21.09
N LYS A 199 5.92 7.71 20.47
CA LYS A 199 4.82 7.07 19.74
C LYS A 199 3.69 6.62 20.66
N LEU A 200 4.01 6.07 21.85
CA LEU A 200 3.01 5.70 22.84
C LEU A 200 2.27 6.93 23.37
N ILE A 201 2.99 8.03 23.65
CA ILE A 201 2.39 9.31 24.04
C ILE A 201 1.45 9.81 22.94
N LYS A 202 1.89 9.79 21.69
CA LYS A 202 1.10 10.22 20.55
C LYS A 202 -0.18 9.41 20.40
N ILE A 203 -0.10 8.10 20.49
CA ILE A 203 -1.25 7.19 20.44
C ILE A 203 -2.23 7.49 21.57
N SER A 204 -1.73 7.71 22.80
CA SER A 204 -2.53 8.07 23.96
C SER A 204 -3.28 9.39 23.77
N GLN A 205 -2.60 10.43 23.26
CA GLN A 205 -3.21 11.72 22.94
C GLN A 205 -4.26 11.61 21.85
N MET A 206 -4.02 10.80 20.80
CA MET A 206 -4.99 10.56 19.75
C MET A 206 -6.21 9.78 20.26
N ALA A 207 -6.01 8.82 21.17
CA ALA A 207 -7.11 8.09 21.81
C ALA A 207 -7.99 9.03 22.65
N TYR A 208 -7.38 9.94 23.39
CA TYR A 208 -8.09 10.99 24.13
C TYR A 208 -8.88 11.92 23.23
N LYS A 209 -8.26 12.42 22.14
CA LYS A 209 -8.97 13.21 21.13
C LYS A 209 -10.16 12.44 20.53
N LEU A 210 -9.99 11.15 20.24
CA LEU A 210 -11.05 10.31 19.68
C LEU A 210 -12.25 10.15 20.61
N LEU A 211 -12.03 10.10 21.93
CA LEU A 211 -13.12 10.12 22.94
C LEU A 211 -13.99 11.37 22.86
N HIS A 212 -13.43 12.51 22.45
CA HIS A 212 -14.10 13.81 22.40
C HIS A 212 -14.52 14.21 20.98
N HIS A 213 -14.13 13.43 19.99
CA HIS A 213 -14.47 13.73 18.60
C HIS A 213 -15.92 13.35 18.31
N ASN A 214 -16.70 14.32 17.79
CA ASN A 214 -18.06 14.04 17.38
C ASN A 214 -18.07 13.17 16.10
N THR A 215 -18.25 11.89 16.27
CA THR A 215 -18.23 10.89 15.19
C THR A 215 -19.63 10.33 14.87
N ASN A 216 -20.68 10.94 15.38
CA ASN A 216 -22.06 10.40 15.27
C ASN A 216 -22.53 10.25 13.82
N ASN A 217 -22.01 11.08 12.90
CA ASN A 217 -22.37 11.06 11.48
C ASN A 217 -21.33 10.35 10.59
N ILE A 218 -20.30 9.74 11.17
CA ILE A 218 -19.25 9.10 10.41
C ILE A 218 -19.53 7.60 10.30
N ASN A 219 -19.73 7.14 9.08
CA ASN A 219 -19.92 5.73 8.83
C ASN A 219 -18.61 5.03 8.42
N ARG A 220 -18.59 3.71 8.50
CA ARG A 220 -17.43 2.89 8.20
C ARG A 220 -16.94 3.02 6.74
N GLU A 221 -17.80 3.30 5.81
CA GLU A 221 -17.45 3.46 4.40
C GLU A 221 -16.67 4.77 4.18
N GLU A 222 -17.05 5.82 4.86
CA GLU A 222 -16.31 7.10 4.88
C GLU A 222 -14.92 6.91 5.45
N VAL A 223 -14.78 6.22 6.60
CA VAL A 223 -13.47 5.87 7.18
C VAL A 223 -12.61 5.09 6.19
N LEU A 224 -13.18 4.11 5.48
CA LEU A 224 -12.47 3.35 4.46
C LEU A 224 -12.03 4.24 3.27
N ASN A 225 -12.85 5.20 2.88
CA ASN A 225 -12.50 6.14 1.81
C ASN A 225 -11.39 7.10 2.22
N ILE A 226 -11.37 7.55 3.48
CA ILE A 226 -10.25 8.32 4.03
C ILE A 226 -8.94 7.51 3.93
N TYR A 227 -8.96 6.25 4.40
CA TYR A 227 -7.78 5.38 4.28
C TYR A 227 -7.31 5.21 2.83
N LYS A 228 -8.22 4.99 1.89
CA LYS A 228 -7.87 4.87 0.47
C LYS A 228 -7.17 6.12 -0.03
N ASN A 229 -7.71 7.30 0.25
CA ASN A 229 -7.11 8.56 -0.19
C ASN A 229 -5.71 8.75 0.39
N LEU A 230 -5.54 8.52 1.69
CA LEU A 230 -4.24 8.63 2.36
C LEU A 230 -3.22 7.60 1.86
N LEU A 231 -3.66 6.37 1.59
CA LEU A 231 -2.80 5.33 1.01
C LEU A 231 -2.37 5.68 -0.42
N TYR A 232 -3.25 6.33 -1.20
CA TYR A 232 -2.88 6.87 -2.52
C TYR A 232 -1.83 7.99 -2.39
N GLU A 233 -2.05 8.95 -1.52
CA GLU A 233 -1.12 10.07 -1.29
C GLU A 233 0.26 9.60 -0.86
N LYS A 234 0.32 8.55 -0.04
CA LYS A 234 1.57 7.94 0.42
C LYS A 234 2.18 6.92 -0.58
N GLY A 235 1.53 6.65 -1.70
CA GLY A 235 2.01 5.69 -2.70
C GLY A 235 1.79 4.22 -2.36
N PHE A 236 1.02 3.91 -1.32
CA PHE A 236 0.70 2.54 -0.91
C PHE A 236 -0.50 1.92 -1.64
N MET A 237 -1.11 2.62 -2.59
CA MET A 237 -2.26 2.11 -3.33
C MET A 237 -2.17 2.44 -4.83
N THR A 238 -2.58 1.49 -5.68
CA THR A 238 -2.73 1.71 -7.12
C THR A 238 -4.09 2.35 -7.44
N ILE A 239 -4.20 3.04 -8.58
CA ILE A 239 -5.47 3.63 -9.06
C ILE A 239 -6.60 2.60 -9.19
N GLY A 240 -6.28 1.34 -9.40
CA GLY A 240 -7.25 0.25 -9.37
C GLY A 240 -7.66 -0.21 -7.96
N ASN A 241 -7.46 0.62 -6.94
CA ASN A 241 -7.76 0.33 -5.52
C ASN A 241 -7.03 -0.91 -4.96
N LYS A 242 -5.89 -1.29 -5.53
CA LYS A 242 -5.07 -2.38 -5.02
C LYS A 242 -3.98 -1.81 -4.10
N VAL A 243 -3.99 -2.22 -2.83
CA VAL A 243 -2.99 -1.82 -1.84
C VAL A 243 -1.68 -2.58 -2.09
N HIS A 244 -0.56 -1.89 -2.05
CA HIS A 244 0.80 -2.43 -2.06
C HIS A 244 1.11 -3.00 -0.67
N GLN A 245 0.57 -4.21 -0.39
CA GLN A 245 0.58 -4.78 0.95
C GLN A 245 1.99 -5.04 1.49
N ASN A 246 2.94 -5.38 0.63
CA ASN A 246 4.33 -5.63 1.03
C ASN A 246 5.01 -4.35 1.49
N GLU A 247 4.94 -3.30 0.67
CA GLU A 247 5.52 -2.00 0.98
C GLU A 247 4.89 -1.38 2.22
N LEU A 248 3.55 -1.46 2.32
CA LEU A 248 2.82 -0.98 3.49
C LEU A 248 3.26 -1.71 4.76
N PHE A 249 3.36 -3.04 4.71
CA PHE A 249 3.80 -3.85 5.85
C PHE A 249 5.22 -3.47 6.29
N TYR A 250 6.18 -3.42 5.36
CA TYR A 250 7.57 -3.12 5.69
C TYR A 250 7.74 -1.72 6.28
N GLU A 251 7.14 -0.71 5.66
CA GLU A 251 7.24 0.67 6.15
C GLU A 251 6.49 0.86 7.48
N PHE A 252 5.34 0.21 7.66
CA PHE A 252 4.59 0.25 8.92
C PHE A 252 5.36 -0.43 10.07
N THR A 253 5.90 -1.63 9.83
CA THR A 253 6.69 -2.35 10.84
C THR A 253 7.99 -1.62 11.16
N ARG A 254 8.66 -1.06 10.15
CA ARG A 254 9.85 -0.22 10.33
C ARG A 254 9.54 1.03 11.14
N PHE A 255 8.37 1.65 10.91
CA PHE A 255 7.97 2.87 11.64
C PHE A 255 7.77 2.60 13.13
N TYR A 256 7.13 1.49 13.51
CA TYR A 256 6.84 1.20 14.92
C TYR A 256 7.93 0.39 15.62
N GLY A 257 8.62 -0.49 14.91
CA GLY A 257 9.44 -1.55 15.48
C GLY A 257 8.60 -2.72 16.00
N GLU A 258 9.17 -3.92 15.98
CA GLU A 258 8.48 -5.14 16.44
C GLU A 258 8.17 -5.09 17.94
N ASP A 259 9.09 -4.58 18.77
CA ASP A 259 8.93 -4.53 20.22
C ASP A 259 7.72 -3.69 20.65
N LEU A 260 7.47 -2.54 20.00
CA LEU A 260 6.32 -1.71 20.31
C LEU A 260 5.02 -2.39 19.86
N LEU A 261 5.01 -3.01 18.67
CA LEU A 261 3.83 -3.72 18.19
C LEU A 261 3.50 -4.92 19.07
N ASN A 262 4.50 -5.66 19.53
CA ASN A 262 4.34 -6.77 20.48
C ASN A 262 3.84 -6.29 21.84
N LEU A 263 4.40 -5.19 22.37
CA LEU A 263 3.94 -4.59 23.62
C LEU A 263 2.45 -4.25 23.57
N LEU A 264 1.97 -3.78 22.40
CA LEU A 264 0.58 -3.41 22.16
C LEU A 264 -0.28 -4.57 21.64
N GLU A 265 0.22 -5.80 21.64
CA GLU A 265 -0.47 -6.99 21.08
C GLU A 265 -1.02 -6.74 19.67
N CYS A 266 -0.29 -5.93 18.90
CA CYS A 266 -0.62 -5.51 17.55
C CYS A 266 0.39 -6.02 16.51
N ASP A 267 1.10 -7.11 16.82
CA ASP A 267 1.97 -7.81 15.89
C ASP A 267 1.22 -8.18 14.59
N ILE A 268 1.95 -8.23 13.49
CA ILE A 268 1.37 -8.47 12.17
C ILE A 268 2.03 -9.70 11.56
N ASP A 269 1.29 -10.79 11.46
CA ASP A 269 1.69 -11.94 10.66
C ASP A 269 1.51 -11.59 9.17
N PHE A 270 2.61 -11.31 8.49
CA PHE A 270 2.60 -10.95 7.07
C PHE A 270 1.96 -12.01 6.18
N TYR A 271 2.15 -13.29 6.50
CA TYR A 271 1.65 -14.41 5.69
C TYR A 271 0.18 -14.71 5.91
N ASN A 272 -0.43 -14.11 6.94
CA ASN A 272 -1.85 -14.23 7.19
C ASN A 272 -2.64 -13.23 6.32
N ASP A 273 -3.43 -13.72 5.38
CA ASP A 273 -4.27 -12.88 4.51
C ASP A 273 -5.35 -12.09 5.27
N TYR A 274 -5.63 -12.48 6.50
CA TYR A 274 -6.59 -11.84 7.40
C TYR A 274 -5.94 -11.07 8.54
N ASN A 275 -4.63 -10.73 8.43
CA ASN A 275 -4.01 -9.86 9.42
C ASN A 275 -4.73 -8.51 9.48
N TRP A 276 -4.68 -7.89 10.64
CA TRP A 276 -5.49 -6.71 10.91
C TRP A 276 -5.17 -5.51 9.99
N LEU A 277 -3.92 -5.32 9.57
CA LEU A 277 -3.50 -4.23 8.68
C LEU A 277 -4.15 -4.40 7.29
N ARG A 278 -4.20 -5.63 6.78
CA ARG A 278 -4.93 -5.95 5.54
C ARG A 278 -6.43 -5.79 5.70
N VAL A 279 -6.99 -6.16 6.85
CA VAL A 279 -8.43 -6.03 7.15
C VAL A 279 -8.88 -4.57 7.15
N ILE A 280 -8.11 -3.66 7.79
CA ILE A 280 -8.43 -2.23 7.85
C ILE A 280 -8.37 -1.58 6.47
N THR A 281 -7.39 -1.96 5.64
CA THR A 281 -7.14 -1.34 4.33
C THR A 281 -8.00 -1.90 3.20
N ARG A 282 -8.86 -2.88 3.48
CA ARG A 282 -9.76 -3.53 2.51
C ARG A 282 -11.22 -3.39 2.93
N LYS A 283 -12.15 -3.49 1.97
CA LYS A 283 -13.58 -3.67 2.30
C LYS A 283 -13.76 -5.05 2.95
N SER A 284 -13.91 -5.08 4.26
CA SER A 284 -14.04 -6.31 5.06
C SER A 284 -15.30 -6.26 5.91
N ARG A 285 -15.92 -7.42 6.19
CA ARG A 285 -16.99 -7.53 7.20
C ARG A 285 -16.44 -7.53 8.64
N ARG A 286 -15.15 -7.82 8.80
CA ARG A 286 -14.48 -7.86 10.10
C ARG A 286 -14.24 -6.43 10.62
N THR A 287 -14.41 -6.25 11.90
CA THR A 287 -14.02 -5.01 12.61
C THR A 287 -12.62 -5.17 13.18
N SER A 288 -11.91 -4.07 13.27
CA SER A 288 -10.62 -4.01 13.97
C SER A 288 -10.75 -3.15 15.22
N HIS A 289 -9.95 -3.44 16.22
CA HIS A 289 -9.91 -2.68 17.46
C HIS A 289 -9.48 -1.22 17.19
N PRO A 290 -10.03 -0.20 17.89
CA PRO A 290 -9.65 1.20 17.70
C PRO A 290 -8.16 1.48 17.80
N LEU A 291 -7.43 0.82 18.68
CA LEU A 291 -5.98 0.93 18.79
C LEU A 291 -5.27 0.67 17.45
N ARG A 292 -5.69 -0.35 16.72
CA ARG A 292 -5.14 -0.68 15.39
C ARG A 292 -5.43 0.40 14.35
N HIS A 293 -6.59 1.04 14.46
CA HIS A 293 -6.90 2.22 13.65
C HIS A 293 -6.01 3.40 14.02
N LEU A 294 -5.82 3.68 15.32
CA LEU A 294 -4.93 4.75 15.77
C LEU A 294 -3.49 4.53 15.33
N LEU A 295 -2.98 3.30 15.37
CA LEU A 295 -1.67 2.96 14.83
C LEU A 295 -1.57 3.29 13.33
N LEU A 296 -2.55 2.88 12.54
CA LEU A 296 -2.54 3.18 11.10
C LEU A 296 -2.69 4.69 10.82
N ILE A 297 -3.56 5.38 11.54
CA ILE A 297 -3.77 6.84 11.43
C ILE A 297 -2.49 7.59 11.79
N ASN A 298 -1.83 7.21 12.90
CA ASN A 298 -0.57 7.83 13.30
C ASN A 298 0.53 7.62 12.24
N PHE A 299 0.62 6.44 11.63
CA PHE A 299 1.56 6.17 10.54
C PHE A 299 1.26 7.00 9.29
N LEU A 300 -0.01 7.16 8.93
CA LEU A 300 -0.40 7.85 7.70
C LEU A 300 -0.34 9.38 7.83
N VAL A 301 -0.90 9.95 8.91
CA VAL A 301 -1.08 11.40 9.07
C VAL A 301 -0.68 11.97 10.43
N GLY A 302 -0.45 11.11 11.42
CA GLY A 302 0.04 11.51 12.74
C GLY A 302 -0.98 12.22 13.64
N ASP A 303 -2.21 12.47 13.20
CA ASP A 303 -3.22 13.16 13.99
C ASP A 303 -4.65 12.74 13.62
N ILE A 304 -5.52 12.61 14.62
CA ILE A 304 -6.90 12.16 14.45
C ILE A 304 -7.79 13.24 13.81
N ASP A 305 -7.56 14.49 14.11
CA ASP A 305 -8.32 15.62 13.56
C ASP A 305 -7.98 15.78 12.08
N ILE A 306 -6.69 15.65 11.72
CA ILE A 306 -6.24 15.63 10.32
C ILE A 306 -6.87 14.45 9.59
N PHE A 307 -6.95 13.28 10.21
CA PHE A 307 -7.58 12.10 9.60
C PHE A 307 -9.04 12.39 9.24
N PHE A 308 -9.85 12.85 10.18
CA PHE A 308 -11.26 13.12 9.94
C PHE A 308 -11.50 14.36 9.05
N SER A 309 -10.59 15.32 9.00
CA SER A 309 -10.68 16.44 8.04
C SER A 309 -10.61 16.01 6.58
N ASN A 310 -10.23 14.75 6.32
CA ASN A 310 -10.23 14.15 4.99
C ASN A 310 -11.56 13.48 4.59
N ILE A 311 -12.62 13.61 5.40
CA ILE A 311 -13.98 13.23 5.03
C ILE A 311 -14.37 14.01 3.76
N ASN A 312 -14.99 13.32 2.79
CA ASN A 312 -15.42 13.87 1.51
C ASN A 312 -14.30 14.37 0.57
N LYS A 313 -13.03 14.33 0.98
CA LYS A 313 -11.93 14.60 0.03
C LYS A 313 -11.76 13.39 -0.89
N LYS A 314 -11.63 13.66 -2.17
CA LYS A 314 -11.27 12.65 -3.17
C LYS A 314 -9.80 12.83 -3.54
N TYR A 315 -9.05 11.75 -3.56
CA TYR A 315 -7.69 11.78 -4.08
C TYR A 315 -7.70 12.23 -5.54
N ASN A 316 -7.02 13.32 -5.81
CA ASN A 316 -6.84 13.83 -7.15
C ASN A 316 -5.35 13.91 -7.47
N PRO A 317 -4.81 12.95 -8.25
CA PRO A 317 -3.39 12.89 -8.58
C PRO A 317 -2.89 14.06 -9.44
N PHE A 318 -3.79 14.92 -9.93
CA PHE A 318 -3.49 16.09 -10.77
C PHE A 318 -3.85 17.41 -10.10
N GLY A 319 -4.06 17.40 -8.76
CA GLY A 319 -4.50 18.56 -8.00
C GLY A 319 -5.94 18.96 -8.28
N GLN A 320 -6.37 20.10 -7.74
CA GLN A 320 -7.72 20.61 -7.99
C GLN A 320 -7.74 21.42 -9.29
N GLY A 321 -8.84 21.28 -10.03
CA GLY A 321 -9.14 22.09 -11.19
C GLY A 321 -9.53 23.54 -10.82
N PRO A 322 -9.74 24.40 -11.80
CA PRO A 322 -9.60 24.09 -13.23
C PRO A 322 -8.15 23.90 -13.68
N TRP A 323 -7.95 23.13 -14.76
CA TRP A 323 -6.62 22.87 -15.32
C TRP A 323 -6.37 23.68 -16.59
N PRO A 324 -5.09 23.96 -16.93
CA PRO A 324 -4.75 24.78 -18.08
C PRO A 324 -5.06 24.10 -19.41
N CYS A 325 -5.55 24.86 -20.35
CA CYS A 325 -5.55 24.46 -21.75
C CYS A 325 -4.14 24.61 -22.33
N LEU A 326 -3.59 23.53 -22.89
CA LEU A 326 -2.24 23.53 -23.45
C LEU A 326 -2.23 23.59 -25.00
N ASN A 327 -3.31 24.03 -25.60
CA ASN A 327 -3.40 24.29 -27.05
C ASN A 327 -2.76 25.63 -27.41
N LYS A 328 -1.54 25.64 -27.98
CA LYS A 328 -0.86 26.88 -28.39
C LYS A 328 -1.61 27.65 -29.51
N ALA A 329 -2.53 27.00 -30.19
CA ALA A 329 -3.33 27.63 -31.21
C ALA A 329 -4.52 28.45 -30.68
N ALA A 330 -4.91 28.24 -29.44
CA ALA A 330 -6.07 28.86 -28.82
C ALA A 330 -5.69 30.13 -28.04
N ASP A 331 -6.55 31.14 -28.04
CA ASP A 331 -6.35 32.41 -27.30
C ASP A 331 -6.27 32.23 -25.79
N HIS A 332 -6.88 31.18 -25.27
CA HIS A 332 -6.83 30.77 -23.88
C HIS A 332 -5.67 29.81 -23.55
N TYR A 333 -4.60 29.82 -24.32
CA TYR A 333 -3.42 29.01 -24.02
C TYR A 333 -2.88 29.29 -22.62
N ARG A 334 -2.69 28.22 -21.83
CA ARG A 334 -2.28 28.25 -20.41
C ARG A 334 -3.29 28.89 -19.44
N GLN A 335 -4.50 29.21 -19.86
CA GLN A 335 -5.56 29.62 -18.94
C GLN A 335 -6.22 28.39 -18.31
N ASP A 336 -6.53 28.48 -17.03
CA ASP A 336 -7.15 27.43 -16.22
C ASP A 336 -8.65 27.36 -16.49
N ILE A 337 -9.07 26.62 -17.51
CA ILE A 337 -10.46 26.55 -17.98
C ILE A 337 -11.01 25.12 -18.10
N ILE A 338 -10.17 24.11 -17.94
CA ILE A 338 -10.62 22.70 -18.00
C ILE A 338 -11.18 22.31 -16.62
N ALA A 339 -12.50 22.16 -16.54
CA ALA A 339 -13.19 21.87 -15.27
C ALA A 339 -12.97 20.42 -14.79
N ASP A 340 -12.91 19.44 -15.71
CA ASP A 340 -12.89 18.03 -15.38
C ASP A 340 -11.70 17.30 -15.99
N VAL A 341 -11.15 16.35 -15.23
CA VAL A 341 -10.10 15.43 -15.67
C VAL A 341 -10.60 13.99 -15.59
N ILE A 342 -10.41 13.24 -16.65
CA ILE A 342 -10.71 11.79 -16.64
C ILE A 342 -9.46 11.06 -16.19
N ILE A 343 -9.52 10.46 -15.00
CA ILE A 343 -8.43 9.68 -14.43
C ILE A 343 -8.58 8.22 -14.82
N SER A 344 -7.54 7.65 -15.42
CA SER A 344 -7.45 6.25 -15.82
C SER A 344 -6.09 5.67 -15.44
N LYS A 345 -5.93 4.35 -15.56
CA LYS A 345 -4.65 3.67 -15.37
C LYS A 345 -3.83 3.72 -16.66
N GLU A 346 -2.55 4.06 -16.56
CA GLU A 346 -1.63 3.88 -17.68
C GLU A 346 -1.45 2.39 -18.01
N SER A 347 -1.49 2.02 -19.29
CA SER A 347 -1.42 0.61 -19.72
C SER A 347 -0.07 -0.05 -19.44
N LYS A 348 1.02 0.73 -19.47
CA LYS A 348 2.40 0.22 -19.34
C LYS A 348 3.03 0.42 -17.96
N ALA A 349 2.39 1.18 -17.07
CA ALA A 349 2.92 1.49 -15.74
C ALA A 349 1.78 1.64 -14.72
N PRO A 350 2.00 1.33 -13.44
CA PRO A 350 0.97 1.45 -12.39
C PRO A 350 0.80 2.91 -11.91
N VAL A 351 0.75 3.87 -12.85
CA VAL A 351 0.65 5.30 -12.55
C VAL A 351 -0.68 5.88 -13.08
N PRO A 352 -1.19 6.98 -12.48
CA PRO A 352 -2.37 7.68 -12.98
C PRO A 352 -2.11 8.32 -14.35
N LEU A 353 -3.10 8.19 -15.22
CA LEU A 353 -3.16 8.89 -16.50
C LEU A 353 -4.35 9.84 -16.49
N GLY A 354 -4.07 11.14 -16.44
CA GLY A 354 -5.08 12.20 -16.58
C GLY A 354 -5.33 12.50 -18.04
N THR A 355 -6.60 12.54 -18.45
CA THR A 355 -7.02 13.01 -19.76
C THR A 355 -7.80 14.31 -19.58
N PHE A 356 -7.27 15.39 -20.13
CA PHE A 356 -7.76 16.75 -20.03
C PHE A 356 -8.43 17.14 -21.34
N LYS A 357 -9.71 17.53 -21.29
CA LYS A 357 -10.51 17.89 -22.45
C LYS A 357 -10.88 19.37 -22.38
N CYS A 358 -10.47 20.16 -23.35
CA CYS A 358 -10.85 21.54 -23.47
C CYS A 358 -12.02 21.75 -24.43
N SER A 359 -12.82 22.80 -24.24
CA SER A 359 -13.90 23.22 -25.13
C SER A 359 -13.42 23.57 -26.54
N CYS A 360 -12.15 23.97 -26.75
CA CYS A 360 -11.54 24.16 -28.06
C CYS A 360 -11.29 22.86 -28.84
N GLY A 361 -11.71 21.71 -28.28
CA GLY A 361 -11.52 20.40 -28.88
C GLY A 361 -10.14 19.78 -28.63
N TYR A 362 -9.22 20.50 -27.99
CA TYR A 362 -7.89 19.98 -27.64
C TYR A 362 -7.99 18.97 -26.51
N ILE A 363 -7.43 17.79 -26.71
CA ILE A 363 -7.40 16.73 -25.71
C ILE A 363 -5.96 16.25 -25.53
N TYR A 364 -5.45 16.39 -24.33
CA TYR A 364 -4.14 15.87 -23.99
C TYR A 364 -4.18 14.94 -22.77
N ALA A 365 -3.17 14.12 -22.63
CA ALA A 365 -2.99 13.23 -21.48
C ALA A 365 -1.59 13.35 -20.93
N ARG A 366 -1.48 13.23 -19.60
CA ARG A 366 -0.19 13.17 -18.89
C ARG A 366 -0.24 12.17 -17.75
N LYS A 367 0.94 11.64 -17.42
CA LYS A 367 1.12 10.73 -16.28
C LYS A 367 1.25 11.54 -15.01
N GLY A 368 0.62 11.04 -13.95
CA GLY A 368 0.71 11.58 -12.60
C GLY A 368 1.31 10.57 -11.61
N PRO A 369 1.24 10.86 -10.32
CA PRO A 369 0.70 12.11 -9.76
C PRO A 369 1.60 13.31 -10.03
N ASP A 370 1.03 14.52 -10.05
CA ASP A 370 1.80 15.77 -10.12
C ASP A 370 2.64 15.90 -8.84
N LYS A 371 3.93 16.21 -9.01
CA LYS A 371 4.90 16.37 -7.90
C LYS A 371 5.30 17.81 -7.65
N SER A 372 5.08 18.66 -8.64
CA SER A 372 5.37 20.10 -8.58
C SER A 372 4.27 20.89 -9.29
N PRO A 373 4.11 22.20 -8.99
CA PRO A 373 3.17 23.08 -9.68
C PRO A 373 3.39 23.12 -11.20
N ASP A 374 4.63 22.93 -11.67
CA ASP A 374 4.97 22.97 -13.09
C ASP A 374 4.48 21.73 -13.86
N ASP A 375 4.20 20.63 -13.17
CA ASP A 375 3.71 19.40 -13.78
C ASP A 375 2.35 19.63 -14.47
N ARG A 376 1.56 20.63 -14.01
CA ARG A 376 0.28 20.99 -14.62
C ARG A 376 0.40 21.44 -16.08
N TYR A 377 1.57 21.95 -16.50
CA TYR A 377 1.85 22.41 -17.86
C TYR A 377 2.51 21.34 -18.76
N LYS A 378 2.70 20.12 -18.27
CA LYS A 378 3.30 19.04 -19.06
C LYS A 378 2.26 18.36 -19.95
N ILE A 379 2.66 18.07 -21.17
CA ILE A 379 1.91 17.23 -22.12
C ILE A 379 2.69 15.92 -22.28
N GLY A 380 2.10 14.80 -21.86
CA GLY A 380 2.69 13.48 -22.13
C GLY A 380 2.33 12.99 -23.55
N LYS A 381 1.07 13.20 -23.94
CA LYS A 381 0.57 12.82 -25.27
C LYS A 381 -0.64 13.69 -25.64
N THR A 382 -0.61 14.26 -26.83
CA THR A 382 -1.81 14.86 -27.46
C THR A 382 -2.67 13.74 -28.04
N LYS A 383 -3.92 13.65 -27.63
CA LYS A 383 -4.90 12.68 -28.16
C LYS A 383 -5.66 13.26 -29.34
N THR A 384 -6.03 14.54 -29.25
CA THR A 384 -6.79 15.25 -30.30
C THR A 384 -6.34 16.71 -30.30
N PHE A 385 -6.12 17.27 -31.48
CA PHE A 385 -5.75 18.68 -31.64
C PHE A 385 -6.95 19.62 -31.54
N GLY A 386 -8.13 19.18 -31.97
CA GLY A 386 -9.38 19.95 -31.93
C GLY A 386 -9.58 20.89 -33.10
N HIS A 387 -10.78 21.50 -33.14
CA HIS A 387 -11.19 22.37 -34.24
C HIS A 387 -10.38 23.67 -34.28
N VAL A 388 -10.21 24.36 -33.16
CA VAL A 388 -9.45 25.62 -33.10
C VAL A 388 -8.02 25.46 -33.60
N TRP A 389 -7.34 24.36 -33.24
CA TRP A 389 -6.00 24.06 -33.71
C TRP A 389 -6.00 23.78 -35.23
N THR A 390 -7.00 23.05 -35.71
CA THR A 390 -7.11 22.70 -37.15
C THR A 390 -7.38 23.94 -38.00
N GLU A 391 -8.29 24.79 -37.59
CA GLU A 391 -8.62 26.05 -38.29
C GLU A 391 -7.39 26.98 -38.37
N LYS A 392 -6.68 27.16 -37.25
CA LYS A 392 -5.44 27.95 -37.23
C LYS A 392 -4.36 27.38 -38.15
N LEU A 393 -4.20 26.03 -38.18
CA LEU A 393 -3.28 25.40 -39.12
C LEU A 393 -3.66 25.67 -40.58
N ILE A 394 -4.94 25.56 -40.92
CA ILE A 394 -5.43 25.84 -42.28
C ILE A 394 -5.08 27.28 -42.68
N ASN A 395 -5.38 28.25 -41.82
CA ASN A 395 -5.08 29.67 -42.09
C ASN A 395 -3.59 29.91 -42.33
N LEU A 396 -2.74 29.34 -41.47
CA LEU A 396 -1.28 29.48 -41.58
C LEU A 396 -0.71 28.77 -42.84
N LEU A 397 -1.29 27.65 -43.23
CA LEU A 397 -0.92 26.97 -44.49
C LEU A 397 -1.37 27.77 -45.72
N GLN A 398 -2.52 28.45 -45.69
CA GLN A 398 -2.99 29.33 -46.75
C GLN A 398 -2.12 30.59 -46.93
N GLU A 399 -1.55 31.12 -45.83
CA GLU A 399 -0.63 32.25 -45.88
C GLU A 399 0.66 31.95 -46.67
N GLY A 400 1.07 30.70 -46.75
CA GLY A 400 2.18 30.29 -47.60
C GLY A 400 3.59 30.68 -47.16
N ARG A 401 3.74 31.28 -45.98
CA ARG A 401 4.99 31.94 -45.53
C ARG A 401 5.88 31.08 -44.65
N TYR A 402 5.36 29.99 -44.04
CA TYR A 402 6.01 29.29 -42.96
C TYR A 402 6.57 27.93 -43.38
N SER A 403 7.78 27.61 -42.94
CA SER A 403 8.31 26.26 -43.06
C SER A 403 7.60 25.29 -42.08
N SER A 404 7.70 23.99 -42.31
CA SER A 404 7.13 23.01 -41.41
C SER A 404 7.67 23.07 -39.99
N ARG A 405 8.90 23.56 -39.80
CA ARG A 405 9.52 23.78 -38.48
C ARG A 405 8.92 24.99 -37.75
N GLN A 406 8.77 26.11 -38.46
CA GLN A 406 8.11 27.32 -37.91
C GLN A 406 6.65 27.06 -37.55
N LEU A 407 5.90 26.36 -38.44
CA LEU A 407 4.53 25.94 -38.11
C LEU A 407 4.47 25.05 -36.88
N ALA A 408 5.39 24.12 -36.74
CA ALA A 408 5.46 23.22 -35.59
C ALA A 408 5.70 23.99 -34.27
N GLU A 409 6.54 25.02 -34.27
CA GLU A 409 6.79 25.89 -33.15
C GLU A 409 5.57 26.72 -32.76
N ILE A 410 4.91 27.36 -33.76
CA ILE A 410 3.69 28.15 -33.55
C ILE A 410 2.55 27.26 -33.03
N MET A 411 2.40 26.08 -33.59
CA MET A 411 1.32 25.15 -33.29
C MET A 411 1.58 24.23 -32.09
N GLY A 412 2.80 24.25 -31.56
CA GLY A 412 3.21 23.47 -30.38
C GLY A 412 3.23 21.96 -30.60
N CYS A 413 3.75 21.49 -31.72
CA CYS A 413 3.81 20.08 -32.07
C CYS A 413 5.09 19.74 -32.87
N ASP A 414 5.27 18.47 -33.22
CA ASP A 414 6.40 18.02 -34.05
C ASP A 414 6.17 18.39 -35.54
N PRO A 415 7.23 18.75 -36.29
CA PRO A 415 7.12 19.07 -37.73
C PRO A 415 6.50 17.94 -38.57
N ASN A 416 6.70 16.68 -38.19
CA ASN A 416 6.08 15.55 -38.91
C ASN A 416 4.56 15.52 -38.68
N THR A 417 4.10 15.98 -37.51
CA THR A 417 2.67 16.15 -37.21
C THR A 417 2.04 17.18 -38.13
N ILE A 418 2.72 18.33 -38.37
CA ILE A 418 2.27 19.36 -39.32
C ILE A 418 2.12 18.77 -40.73
N ARG A 419 3.17 18.08 -41.22
CA ARG A 419 3.13 17.47 -42.56
C ARG A 419 2.01 16.44 -42.71
N LYS A 420 1.83 15.59 -41.69
CA LYS A 420 0.77 14.60 -41.65
C LYS A 420 -0.62 15.26 -41.68
N LYS A 421 -0.82 16.27 -40.85
CA LYS A 421 -2.10 16.99 -40.76
C LYS A 421 -2.41 17.80 -42.00
N ALA A 422 -1.41 18.45 -42.61
CA ALA A 422 -1.59 19.11 -43.91
C ALA A 422 -2.00 18.12 -45.03
N GLY A 423 -1.41 16.91 -45.02
CA GLY A 423 -1.82 15.84 -45.93
C GLY A 423 -3.25 15.33 -45.69
N GLU A 424 -3.64 15.14 -44.41
CA GLU A 424 -5.02 14.76 -44.03
C GLU A 424 -6.06 15.82 -44.46
N LEU A 425 -5.66 17.09 -44.56
CA LEU A 425 -6.47 18.21 -45.00
C LEU A 425 -6.44 18.42 -46.54
N ASN A 426 -5.77 17.52 -47.29
CA ASN A 426 -5.54 17.63 -48.75
C ASN A 426 -4.83 18.93 -49.20
N MET A 427 -4.05 19.56 -48.27
CA MET A 427 -3.28 20.77 -48.58
C MET A 427 -1.87 20.38 -49.00
N ASN A 428 -1.57 20.40 -50.28
CA ASN A 428 -0.28 20.02 -50.90
C ASN A 428 0.86 21.04 -50.66
N TYR A 429 0.78 21.82 -49.58
CA TYR A 429 1.68 22.93 -49.22
C TYR A 429 3.18 22.56 -49.26
N PHE A 430 3.52 21.36 -48.80
CA PHE A 430 4.92 20.92 -48.69
C PHE A 430 5.43 20.18 -49.94
N SER A 431 4.59 19.87 -50.91
CA SER A 431 4.99 19.23 -52.17
C SER A 431 5.50 20.24 -53.22
N LEU A 432 5.02 21.48 -53.20
CA LEU A 432 5.48 22.54 -54.09
C LEU A 432 6.87 23.09 -53.70
N ASN A 433 7.18 23.21 -52.41
CA ASN A 433 8.49 23.66 -51.91
C ASN A 433 9.60 22.60 -51.97
N LYS A 434 9.26 21.35 -52.33
CA LYS A 434 10.26 20.27 -52.50
C LYS A 434 11.04 20.37 -53.82
N VAL A 435 10.51 21.09 -54.81
CA VAL A 435 11.11 21.15 -56.14
C VAL A 435 12.23 22.20 -56.23
N GLU A 436 12.12 23.33 -55.52
CA GLU A 436 13.13 24.41 -55.61
C GLU A 436 14.31 24.27 -54.63
N ASN A 437 14.08 23.73 -53.42
CA ASN A 437 15.16 23.52 -52.42
C ASN A 437 15.87 22.18 -52.58
N SER A 438 15.36 21.26 -53.38
CA SER A 438 15.93 19.89 -53.48
C SER A 438 17.16 19.78 -54.34
N GLN A 439 17.46 20.74 -55.23
CA GLN A 439 18.66 20.68 -56.08
C GLN A 439 19.90 21.24 -55.41
N THR A 440 19.79 22.35 -54.69
CA THR A 440 20.92 22.95 -53.94
C THR A 440 21.27 22.18 -52.67
N ASP A 441 20.28 21.66 -51.94
CA ASP A 441 20.57 20.83 -50.74
C ASP A 441 21.05 19.41 -51.12
N ARG A 442 20.63 18.86 -52.26
CA ARG A 442 21.18 17.60 -52.76
C ARG A 442 22.63 17.74 -53.14
N MET A 443 23.04 18.79 -53.85
CA MET A 443 24.43 18.99 -54.23
C MET A 443 25.36 19.21 -53.04
N LYS A 444 24.91 19.97 -52.01
CA LYS A 444 25.67 20.13 -50.78
C LYS A 444 25.74 18.84 -49.96
N GLN A 445 24.66 18.09 -49.89
CA GLN A 445 24.59 16.84 -49.13
C GLN A 445 25.36 15.70 -49.84
N GLU A 446 25.41 15.71 -51.18
CA GLU A 446 26.21 14.77 -51.95
C GLU A 446 27.70 15.09 -51.84
N GLN A 447 28.12 16.36 -51.78
CA GLN A 447 29.52 16.73 -51.49
C GLN A 447 29.93 16.41 -50.05
N GLU A 448 29.12 16.70 -49.04
CA GLU A 448 29.39 16.35 -47.67
C GLU A 448 29.40 14.83 -47.42
N ASN A 449 28.51 14.10 -48.11
CA ASN A 449 28.50 12.65 -48.03
C ASN A 449 29.71 12.05 -48.76
N GLY A 450 30.14 12.62 -49.87
CA GLY A 450 31.37 12.18 -50.61
C GLY A 450 32.64 12.32 -49.74
N LEU A 451 32.84 13.47 -49.09
CA LEU A 451 33.98 13.71 -48.19
C LEU A 451 33.95 12.76 -46.98
N LYS A 452 32.81 12.52 -46.44
CA LYS A 452 32.64 11.63 -45.28
C LYS A 452 32.79 10.15 -45.63
N ILE A 453 32.43 9.75 -46.84
CA ILE A 453 32.66 8.39 -47.37
C ILE A 453 34.18 8.15 -47.51
N GLU A 454 34.91 9.11 -48.10
CA GLU A 454 36.37 9.03 -48.26
C GLU A 454 37.09 8.97 -46.89
N GLU A 455 36.69 9.81 -45.94
CA GLU A 455 37.21 9.77 -44.57
C GLU A 455 37.00 8.40 -43.93
N PHE A 456 35.80 7.85 -44.03
CA PHE A 456 35.49 6.54 -43.44
C PHE A 456 36.18 5.38 -44.19
N LYS A 457 36.35 5.48 -45.49
CA LYS A 457 37.16 4.51 -46.27
C LYS A 457 38.60 4.50 -45.82
N ASN A 458 39.21 5.67 -45.67
CA ASN A 458 40.58 5.77 -45.19
C ASN A 458 40.76 5.17 -43.80
N LYS A 459 39.85 5.46 -42.86
CA LYS A 459 39.88 4.85 -41.53
C LYS A 459 39.76 3.32 -41.56
N VAL A 460 38.93 2.79 -42.43
CA VAL A 460 38.78 1.33 -42.59
C VAL A 460 40.01 0.71 -43.25
N ILE A 461 40.63 1.38 -44.25
CA ILE A 461 41.90 0.91 -44.86
C ILE A 461 42.99 0.84 -43.81
N GLU A 462 43.25 1.92 -43.08
CA GLU A 462 44.27 1.97 -42.04
C GLU A 462 44.07 0.86 -40.99
N PHE A 463 42.82 0.63 -40.58
CA PHE A 463 42.50 -0.40 -39.62
C PHE A 463 42.72 -1.82 -40.16
N VAL A 464 42.34 -2.06 -41.41
CA VAL A 464 42.54 -3.37 -42.09
C VAL A 464 44.05 -3.64 -42.32
N GLU A 465 44.82 -2.63 -42.72
CA GLU A 465 46.26 -2.75 -42.92
C GLU A 465 47.02 -3.01 -41.63
N ALA A 466 46.61 -2.36 -40.54
CA ALA A 466 47.17 -2.56 -39.19
C ALA A 466 46.79 -3.92 -38.58
N ASN A 467 45.72 -4.55 -39.05
CA ASN A 467 45.15 -5.77 -38.46
C ASN A 467 44.88 -6.86 -39.51
N LYS A 468 45.87 -7.21 -40.30
CA LYS A 468 45.75 -8.16 -41.43
C LYS A 468 45.25 -9.56 -41.09
N GLU A 469 45.33 -9.94 -39.81
CA GLU A 469 44.85 -11.24 -39.31
C GLU A 469 43.40 -11.21 -38.81
N VAL A 470 42.74 -10.04 -38.78
CA VAL A 470 41.38 -9.88 -38.23
C VAL A 470 40.35 -10.08 -39.32
N GLY A 471 39.53 -11.11 -39.19
CA GLY A 471 38.49 -11.45 -40.17
C GLY A 471 37.37 -10.42 -40.28
N LYS A 472 36.72 -10.35 -41.46
CA LYS A 472 35.65 -9.41 -41.86
C LYS A 472 34.54 -9.20 -40.79
N LEU A 473 34.09 -10.26 -40.10
CA LEU A 473 33.05 -10.16 -39.08
C LEU A 473 33.50 -9.39 -37.83
N LYS A 474 34.78 -9.55 -37.44
CA LYS A 474 35.32 -8.89 -36.27
C LYS A 474 35.60 -7.40 -36.57
N ILE A 475 36.06 -7.08 -37.79
CA ILE A 475 36.20 -5.69 -38.24
C ILE A 475 34.86 -4.97 -38.28
N LYS A 476 33.80 -5.62 -38.78
CA LYS A 476 32.42 -5.08 -38.74
C LYS A 476 31.91 -4.83 -37.31
N ALA A 477 32.35 -5.61 -36.35
CA ALA A 477 31.99 -5.43 -34.93
C ALA A 477 32.80 -4.30 -34.27
N LEU A 478 34.02 -4.06 -34.69
CA LEU A 478 34.91 -3.04 -34.13
C LEU A 478 34.69 -1.65 -34.74
N MET A 479 34.22 -1.57 -36.00
CA MET A 479 33.94 -0.32 -36.72
C MET A 479 32.47 -0.27 -37.26
N PRO A 480 31.48 -0.38 -36.40
CA PRO A 480 30.08 -0.56 -36.86
C PRO A 480 29.48 0.66 -37.55
N ASN A 481 29.92 1.87 -37.20
CA ASN A 481 29.38 3.12 -37.74
C ASN A 481 29.95 3.39 -39.14
N GLU A 482 31.27 3.24 -39.32
CA GLU A 482 31.98 3.42 -40.57
C GLU A 482 31.49 2.39 -41.60
N ILE A 483 31.47 1.13 -41.24
CA ILE A 483 31.03 0.03 -42.10
C ILE A 483 29.56 0.17 -42.51
N ARG A 484 28.70 0.59 -41.57
CA ARG A 484 27.26 0.82 -41.88
C ARG A 484 27.09 1.99 -42.86
N TYR A 485 27.85 3.07 -42.63
CA TYR A 485 27.78 4.25 -43.49
C TYR A 485 28.27 3.96 -44.91
N ILE A 486 29.46 3.33 -45.07
CA ILE A 486 30.00 2.96 -46.38
C ILE A 486 29.10 1.93 -47.08
N SER A 487 28.54 0.94 -46.35
CA SER A 487 27.62 -0.07 -46.91
C SER A 487 26.37 0.52 -47.50
N LYS A 488 25.96 1.70 -47.03
CA LYS A 488 24.75 2.41 -47.55
C LYS A 488 25.02 3.09 -48.89
N TYR A 489 26.27 3.54 -49.15
CA TYR A 489 26.59 4.37 -50.30
C TYR A 489 27.53 3.66 -51.27
N ASP A 490 28.42 2.76 -50.83
CA ASP A 490 29.37 2.01 -51.64
C ASP A 490 29.56 0.56 -51.10
N LYS A 491 28.59 -0.27 -51.45
CA LYS A 491 28.55 -1.67 -51.02
C LYS A 491 29.60 -2.54 -51.70
N GLU A 492 30.01 -2.20 -52.91
CA GLU A 492 31.02 -2.95 -53.68
C GLU A 492 32.41 -2.75 -53.06
N TRP A 493 32.76 -1.53 -52.69
CA TRP A 493 34.02 -1.22 -52.04
C TRP A 493 34.23 -2.04 -50.77
N ILE A 494 33.20 -2.18 -49.92
CA ILE A 494 33.26 -2.99 -48.71
C ILE A 494 33.53 -4.47 -49.00
N ASN A 495 33.03 -4.99 -50.09
CA ASN A 495 33.28 -6.39 -50.46
C ASN A 495 34.72 -6.62 -50.94
N ASN A 496 35.37 -5.59 -51.50
CA ASN A 496 36.72 -5.68 -52.10
C ASN A 496 37.83 -5.38 -51.07
N ILE A 497 37.62 -4.58 -50.04
CA ILE A 497 38.62 -4.15 -49.09
C ILE A 497 39.04 -5.27 -48.08
N PHE A 498 38.21 -6.26 -47.88
CA PHE A 498 38.55 -7.33 -46.94
C PHE A 498 39.36 -8.41 -47.64
N PRO A 499 40.52 -8.85 -47.06
CA PRO A 499 41.35 -9.90 -47.67
C PRO A 499 40.46 -11.14 -47.92
N SER A 500 40.55 -11.63 -49.14
CA SER A 500 39.95 -12.91 -49.52
C SER A 500 40.73 -13.99 -48.75
N HIS A 501 40.21 -14.44 -47.64
CA HIS A 501 40.61 -15.72 -47.11
C HIS A 501 40.13 -16.78 -48.11
N GLU A 502 41.07 -17.32 -48.86
CA GLU A 502 40.91 -18.61 -49.52
C GLU A 502 40.58 -19.62 -48.42
N PHE A 503 39.35 -20.08 -48.41
CA PHE A 503 38.68 -21.05 -47.55
C PHE A 503 37.36 -20.51 -46.92
N TYR A 504 36.50 -19.97 -47.75
CA TYR A 504 35.06 -20.14 -47.51
C TYR A 504 34.36 -20.29 -48.85
N ASP A 505 34.26 -21.55 -49.24
CA ASP A 505 33.42 -22.01 -50.35
C ASP A 505 31.99 -21.50 -50.17
N ASN A 506 31.55 -20.60 -51.08
CA ASN A 506 30.20 -20.01 -51.08
C ASN A 506 29.09 -21.04 -51.39
N ASN A 507 29.41 -22.32 -51.41
CA ASN A 507 28.47 -23.44 -51.59
C ASN A 507 28.19 -24.24 -50.31
N LYS A 508 28.58 -23.78 -49.14
CA LYS A 508 28.11 -24.41 -47.89
C LYS A 508 26.76 -23.84 -47.49
N LYS A 509 25.69 -24.56 -47.91
CA LYS A 509 24.49 -24.80 -47.13
C LYS A 509 24.87 -24.72 -45.65
N GLY A 510 24.18 -23.88 -44.88
CA GLY A 510 24.43 -23.50 -43.49
C GLY A 510 25.15 -24.56 -42.66
N ILE A 511 26.04 -24.12 -41.78
CA ILE A 511 26.77 -24.95 -40.83
C ILE A 511 25.84 -26.06 -40.37
N LYS A 512 26.08 -27.30 -40.75
CA LYS A 512 25.33 -28.45 -40.23
C LYS A 512 25.63 -28.48 -38.74
N ILE A 513 24.66 -27.99 -37.97
CA ILE A 513 24.70 -28.05 -36.51
C ILE A 513 24.79 -29.53 -36.17
N ASP A 514 25.84 -29.95 -35.52
CA ASP A 514 25.90 -31.28 -34.91
C ASP A 514 24.95 -31.26 -33.68
N TRP A 515 23.74 -31.77 -33.92
CA TRP A 515 22.71 -31.81 -32.90
C TRP A 515 23.05 -32.81 -31.79
N ASN A 516 23.89 -33.84 -32.06
CA ASN A 516 24.28 -34.82 -31.05
C ASN A 516 25.27 -34.21 -30.04
N GLU A 517 26.29 -33.47 -30.54
CA GLU A 517 27.21 -32.73 -29.69
C GLU A 517 26.49 -31.66 -28.90
N ARG A 518 25.55 -30.96 -29.53
CA ARG A 518 24.75 -29.91 -28.89
C ARG A 518 23.79 -30.44 -27.84
N ASP A 519 23.19 -31.60 -28.10
CA ASP A 519 22.32 -32.27 -27.13
C ASP A 519 23.13 -32.72 -25.90
N SER A 520 24.32 -33.25 -26.09
CA SER A 520 25.21 -33.64 -24.99
C SER A 520 25.69 -32.43 -24.16
N THR A 521 25.95 -31.29 -24.81
CA THR A 521 26.32 -30.03 -24.12
C THR A 521 25.14 -29.48 -23.31
N TYR A 522 23.95 -29.46 -23.89
CA TYR A 522 22.76 -29.00 -23.17
C TYR A 522 22.34 -29.93 -22.04
N LEU A 523 22.55 -31.24 -22.21
CA LEU A 523 22.29 -32.23 -21.17
C LEU A 523 23.09 -31.91 -19.90
N SER A 524 24.41 -31.73 -20.01
CA SER A 524 25.27 -31.41 -18.86
C SER A 524 24.88 -30.10 -18.17
N LEU A 525 24.55 -29.05 -18.96
CA LEU A 525 24.14 -27.75 -18.43
C LEU A 525 22.78 -27.85 -17.69
N VAL A 526 21.85 -28.62 -18.23
CA VAL A 526 20.53 -28.84 -17.64
C VAL A 526 20.60 -29.63 -16.33
N GLU A 527 21.45 -30.66 -16.27
CA GLU A 527 21.64 -31.46 -15.04
C GLU A 527 22.20 -30.64 -13.88
N VAL A 528 23.17 -29.78 -14.15
CA VAL A 528 23.74 -28.86 -13.15
C VAL A 528 22.67 -27.86 -12.70
N LYS A 529 21.99 -27.22 -13.66
CA LYS A 529 20.99 -26.18 -13.39
C LYS A 529 19.77 -26.72 -12.66
N TYR A 530 19.33 -27.94 -12.98
CA TYR A 530 18.26 -28.62 -12.27
C TYR A 530 18.58 -28.74 -10.78
N LYS A 531 19.79 -29.27 -10.43
CA LYS A 531 20.20 -29.43 -9.03
C LYS A 531 20.27 -28.10 -8.29
N GLU A 532 20.74 -27.06 -8.97
CA GLU A 532 20.78 -25.69 -8.41
C GLU A 532 19.38 -25.15 -8.08
N ILE A 533 18.43 -25.23 -9.03
CA ILE A 533 17.04 -24.77 -8.82
C ILE A 533 16.33 -25.62 -7.77
N TYR A 534 16.55 -26.92 -7.79
CA TYR A 534 15.92 -27.86 -6.85
C TYR A 534 16.29 -27.57 -5.39
N ASN A 535 17.54 -27.17 -5.11
CA ASN A 535 18.05 -26.89 -3.77
C ASN A 535 17.98 -25.39 -3.39
N ARG A 536 17.47 -24.54 -4.26
CA ARG A 536 17.44 -23.08 -4.05
C ARG A 536 16.49 -22.67 -2.92
N VAL A 537 16.93 -21.69 -2.13
CA VAL A 537 16.11 -20.98 -1.14
C VAL A 537 16.09 -19.49 -1.52
N PRO A 538 14.92 -18.84 -1.63
CA PRO A 538 13.56 -19.39 -1.45
C PRO A 538 13.21 -20.44 -2.50
N TYR A 539 12.37 -21.40 -2.11
CA TYR A 539 12.03 -22.57 -2.96
C TYR A 539 11.39 -22.15 -4.28
N GLN A 540 11.87 -22.73 -5.36
CA GLN A 540 11.37 -22.51 -6.71
C GLN A 540 11.01 -23.83 -7.38
N ARG A 541 9.86 -23.88 -8.07
CA ARG A 541 9.42 -25.09 -8.79
C ARG A 541 10.27 -25.32 -10.03
N VAL A 542 10.81 -26.51 -10.20
CA VAL A 542 11.57 -26.88 -11.39
C VAL A 542 10.65 -27.07 -12.59
N THR A 543 10.83 -26.24 -13.62
CA THR A 543 10.05 -26.32 -14.86
C THR A 543 10.95 -26.14 -16.07
N LYS A 544 10.56 -26.69 -17.22
CA LYS A 544 11.26 -26.52 -18.51
C LYS A 544 11.48 -25.05 -18.86
N SER A 545 10.50 -24.20 -18.55
CA SER A 545 10.59 -22.77 -18.81
C SER A 545 11.65 -22.08 -17.96
N ILE A 546 11.73 -22.40 -16.66
CA ILE A 546 12.68 -21.80 -15.72
C ILE A 546 14.10 -22.24 -16.08
N ILE A 547 14.33 -23.56 -16.27
CA ILE A 547 15.64 -24.09 -16.72
C ILE A 547 16.10 -23.38 -18.01
N GLY A 548 15.21 -23.32 -19.01
CA GLY A 548 15.52 -22.70 -20.29
C GLY A 548 15.80 -21.21 -20.21
N THR A 549 15.11 -20.48 -19.33
CA THR A 549 15.33 -19.03 -19.14
C THR A 549 16.67 -18.76 -18.46
N GLU A 550 17.00 -19.49 -17.41
CA GLU A 550 18.25 -19.30 -16.67
C GLU A 550 19.51 -19.72 -17.48
N LEU A 551 19.36 -20.70 -18.37
CA LEU A 551 20.42 -21.10 -19.28
C LEU A 551 20.47 -20.28 -20.59
N GLY A 552 19.50 -19.38 -20.83
CA GLY A 552 19.41 -18.63 -22.09
C GLY A 552 19.02 -19.46 -23.32
N ILE A 553 18.57 -20.70 -23.13
CA ILE A 553 18.25 -21.66 -24.21
C ILE A 553 16.75 -21.97 -24.34
N ARG A 554 15.88 -21.16 -23.73
CA ARG A 554 14.44 -21.41 -23.72
C ARG A 554 13.87 -21.66 -25.12
N ASN A 555 14.22 -20.83 -26.10
CA ASN A 555 13.76 -20.99 -27.47
C ASN A 555 14.23 -22.31 -28.10
N MET A 556 15.44 -22.75 -27.76
CA MET A 556 15.99 -24.01 -28.25
C MET A 556 15.24 -25.22 -27.68
N LEU A 557 14.92 -25.21 -26.37
CA LEU A 557 14.19 -26.28 -25.71
C LEU A 557 12.77 -26.48 -26.25
N TYR A 558 12.14 -25.41 -26.74
CA TYR A 558 10.76 -25.49 -27.29
C TYR A 558 10.74 -25.72 -28.80
N LYS A 559 11.57 -25.02 -29.57
CA LYS A 559 11.55 -25.05 -31.04
C LYS A 559 12.22 -26.28 -31.63
N TYR A 560 13.24 -26.81 -30.95
CA TYR A 560 14.07 -27.91 -31.46
C TYR A 560 14.12 -29.09 -30.47
N ALA A 561 13.03 -29.31 -29.75
CA ALA A 561 12.89 -30.38 -28.77
C ALA A 561 13.14 -31.79 -29.35
N ASP A 562 12.76 -31.97 -30.60
CA ASP A 562 12.96 -33.18 -31.39
C ASP A 562 14.43 -33.47 -31.75
N LYS A 563 15.26 -32.42 -31.79
CA LYS A 563 16.70 -32.50 -32.13
C LYS A 563 17.62 -32.60 -30.92
N ILE A 564 17.07 -32.51 -29.72
CA ILE A 564 17.80 -32.63 -28.44
C ILE A 564 17.08 -33.64 -27.50
N PRO A 565 16.93 -34.89 -27.94
CA PRO A 565 16.10 -35.87 -27.23
C PRO A 565 16.64 -36.21 -25.84
N LYS A 566 17.96 -36.36 -25.64
CA LYS A 566 18.57 -36.67 -24.34
C LYS A 566 18.28 -35.58 -23.32
N THR A 567 18.53 -34.31 -23.69
CA THR A 567 18.23 -33.15 -22.87
C THR A 567 16.73 -33.09 -22.52
N ASN A 568 15.87 -33.34 -23.49
CA ASN A 568 14.42 -33.26 -23.28
C ASN A 568 13.90 -34.37 -22.33
N ILE A 569 14.41 -35.61 -22.44
CA ILE A 569 14.10 -36.72 -21.52
C ILE A 569 14.46 -36.33 -20.07
N VAL A 570 15.64 -35.78 -19.84
CA VAL A 570 16.08 -35.35 -18.50
C VAL A 570 15.22 -34.22 -17.95
N ILE A 571 14.83 -33.25 -18.77
CA ILE A 571 13.92 -32.18 -18.35
C ILE A 571 12.53 -32.74 -18.00
N GLU A 572 11.97 -33.62 -18.83
CA GLU A 572 10.65 -34.19 -18.62
C GLU A 572 10.59 -35.11 -17.37
N SER A 573 11.68 -35.84 -17.08
CA SER A 573 11.76 -36.71 -15.88
C SER A 573 11.97 -35.92 -14.59
N ASN A 574 12.57 -34.74 -14.66
CA ASN A 574 12.92 -33.92 -13.48
C ASN A 574 12.01 -32.70 -13.27
N LYS A 575 11.11 -32.34 -14.20
CA LYS A 575 10.17 -31.25 -14.01
C LYS A 575 9.17 -31.62 -12.91
N GLU A 576 8.85 -30.66 -12.08
CA GLU A 576 7.91 -30.83 -10.98
C GLU A 576 6.47 -30.44 -11.37
N THR A 577 5.50 -31.26 -10.99
CA THR A 577 4.11 -30.82 -10.87
C THR A 577 3.96 -29.86 -9.68
N VAL A 578 2.85 -29.16 -9.57
CA VAL A 578 2.54 -28.30 -8.41
C VAL A 578 2.52 -29.13 -7.12
N GLU A 579 1.96 -30.34 -7.20
CA GLU A 579 1.87 -31.25 -6.06
C GLU A 579 3.26 -31.70 -5.59
N GLN A 580 4.13 -32.14 -6.50
CA GLN A 580 5.50 -32.56 -6.18
C GLN A 580 6.31 -31.43 -5.57
N PHE A 581 6.19 -30.22 -6.12
CA PHE A 581 6.83 -29.03 -5.56
C PHE A 581 6.35 -28.72 -4.14
N ASN A 582 5.03 -28.80 -3.90
CA ASN A 582 4.45 -28.56 -2.58
C ASN A 582 4.92 -29.60 -1.57
N ILE A 583 5.00 -30.88 -1.95
CA ILE A 583 5.53 -31.96 -1.10
C ILE A 583 7.00 -31.69 -0.75
N ARG A 584 7.85 -31.40 -1.75
CA ARG A 584 9.28 -31.09 -1.52
C ARG A 584 9.45 -29.90 -0.58
N LYS A 585 8.69 -28.82 -0.81
CA LYS A 585 8.71 -27.62 0.02
C LYS A 585 8.36 -27.93 1.47
N CYS A 586 7.27 -28.68 1.71
CA CYS A 586 6.88 -29.12 3.04
C CYS A 586 7.93 -30.01 3.71
N ASN A 587 8.48 -30.99 2.97
CA ASN A 587 9.48 -31.91 3.52
C ASN A 587 10.78 -31.18 3.90
N ASN A 588 11.22 -30.18 3.14
CA ASN A 588 12.37 -29.35 3.49
C ASN A 588 12.12 -28.50 4.74
N ILE A 589 10.89 -27.98 4.91
CA ILE A 589 10.51 -27.26 6.13
C ILE A 589 10.43 -28.20 7.31
N ILE A 590 9.87 -29.41 7.15
CA ILE A 590 9.85 -30.45 8.19
C ILE A 590 11.27 -30.79 8.61
N LYS A 591 12.18 -31.00 7.65
CA LYS A 591 13.58 -31.26 7.92
C LYS A 591 14.22 -30.14 8.75
N SER A 592 13.98 -28.88 8.41
CA SER A 592 14.50 -27.76 9.21
C SER A 592 13.95 -27.72 10.64
N PHE A 593 12.71 -28.16 10.85
CA PHE A 593 12.12 -28.28 12.19
C PHE A 593 12.75 -29.41 13.00
N ILE A 594 13.08 -30.53 12.33
CA ILE A 594 13.80 -31.65 12.96
C ILE A 594 15.23 -31.23 13.33
N ASP A 595 15.94 -30.57 12.38
CA ASP A 595 17.32 -30.11 12.59
C ASP A 595 17.40 -29.06 13.73
N ASP A 596 16.33 -28.28 13.95
CA ASP A 596 16.22 -27.27 15.02
C ASP A 596 15.58 -27.81 16.31
N ASP A 597 15.31 -29.09 16.43
CA ASP A 597 14.62 -29.75 17.56
C ASP A 597 13.25 -29.11 17.92
N LYS A 598 12.51 -28.65 16.88
CA LYS A 598 11.21 -28.01 17.02
C LYS A 598 10.06 -29.01 16.84
N PRO A 599 8.98 -28.92 17.62
CA PRO A 599 7.83 -29.83 17.46
C PRO A 599 7.16 -29.63 16.09
N ILE A 600 6.94 -30.73 15.37
CA ILE A 600 6.29 -30.74 14.07
C ILE A 600 4.78 -30.54 14.25
N GLN A 601 4.26 -29.45 13.74
CA GLN A 601 2.83 -29.13 13.73
C GLN A 601 2.40 -28.89 12.27
N LEU A 602 1.59 -29.76 11.72
CA LEU A 602 1.20 -29.76 10.31
C LEU A 602 0.63 -28.40 9.85
N TRP A 603 -0.17 -27.74 10.68
CA TRP A 603 -0.72 -26.43 10.35
C TRP A 603 0.37 -25.34 10.23
N LYS A 604 1.46 -25.43 11.03
CA LYS A 604 2.62 -24.53 10.91
C LYS A 604 3.38 -24.80 9.61
N ILE A 605 3.59 -26.07 9.28
CA ILE A 605 4.24 -26.45 8.02
C ILE A 605 3.46 -25.94 6.83
N GLN A 606 2.14 -26.13 6.81
CA GLN A 606 1.26 -25.60 5.77
C GLN A 606 1.41 -24.07 5.64
N LYS A 607 1.39 -23.38 6.77
CA LYS A 607 1.47 -21.92 6.82
C LYS A 607 2.80 -21.39 6.27
N ILE A 608 3.93 -21.96 6.71
CA ILE A 608 5.28 -21.59 6.26
C ILE A 608 5.46 -21.93 4.77
N ALA A 609 4.93 -23.07 4.34
CA ALA A 609 4.95 -23.46 2.93
C ALA A 609 4.05 -22.57 2.05
N GLY A 610 3.12 -21.80 2.62
CA GLY A 610 2.19 -20.94 1.88
C GLY A 610 1.29 -21.71 0.93
N ILE A 611 0.77 -22.86 1.39
CA ILE A 611 -0.06 -23.78 0.59
C ILE A 611 -1.52 -23.63 1.03
N ASP A 612 -2.42 -23.57 0.06
CA ASP A 612 -3.85 -23.55 0.30
C ASP A 612 -4.30 -24.81 1.07
N SER A 613 -5.33 -24.66 1.91
CA SER A 613 -5.80 -25.77 2.77
C SER A 613 -6.30 -26.97 1.98
N SER A 614 -6.89 -26.78 0.82
CA SER A 614 -7.37 -27.87 -0.03
C SER A 614 -6.21 -28.64 -0.66
N ASP A 615 -5.19 -27.94 -1.13
CA ASP A 615 -3.99 -28.55 -1.71
C ASP A 615 -3.14 -29.22 -0.62
N PHE A 616 -3.03 -28.60 0.56
CA PHE A 616 -2.32 -29.21 1.68
C PHE A 616 -3.00 -30.49 2.17
N TYR A 617 -4.34 -30.52 2.22
CA TYR A 617 -5.08 -31.72 2.59
C TYR A 617 -4.79 -32.91 1.64
N ARG A 618 -4.61 -32.64 0.33
CA ARG A 618 -4.28 -33.68 -0.67
C ARG A 618 -2.88 -34.26 -0.48
N ILE A 619 -1.92 -33.46 0.02
CA ILE A 619 -0.52 -33.88 0.12
C ILE A 619 -0.09 -34.31 1.52
N LYS A 620 -0.86 -33.99 2.59
CA LYS A 620 -0.46 -34.22 3.99
C LYS A 620 -0.03 -35.66 4.29
N ASN A 621 -0.69 -36.64 3.68
CA ASN A 621 -0.38 -38.07 3.87
C ASN A 621 0.86 -38.54 3.07
N LYS A 622 1.44 -37.68 2.23
CA LYS A 622 2.64 -37.92 1.43
C LYS A 622 3.88 -37.24 1.99
N LEU A 623 3.74 -36.55 3.14
CA LEU A 623 4.84 -35.83 3.78
C LEU A 623 5.67 -36.78 4.65
N ASN A 624 6.99 -36.61 4.65
CA ASN A 624 7.94 -37.42 5.42
C ASN A 624 8.03 -36.89 6.87
N TYR A 625 7.09 -37.29 7.73
CA TYR A 625 7.18 -37.07 9.18
C TYR A 625 6.70 -38.32 9.92
N SER A 626 7.41 -38.70 10.95
CA SER A 626 6.91 -39.63 11.98
C SER A 626 6.25 -38.80 13.07
N LEU A 627 5.00 -39.10 13.38
CA LEU A 627 4.28 -38.52 14.52
C LEU A 627 4.90 -38.97 15.81
#